data_596bd00c4e296eac4b5b01a03e6f2cec
#
_entry.id   596bd00c4e296eac4b5b01a03e6f2cec
#
_cell.length_a   1.000
_cell.length_b   1.000
_cell.length_c   1.000
_cell.angle_alpha   90.00
_cell.angle_beta   90.00
_cell.angle_gamma   90.00
#
_symmetry.space_group_name_H-M   'P 1'
#
loop_
_entity.id
_entity.type
_entity.pdbx_description
1 polymer ?
#
loop_
_entity_poly.entity_id
_entity_poly.type
_entity_poly.pdbx_seq_one_letter_code
_entity_poly.pdbx_strand_id
1 'polypeptide(L)'
;CRKRMSERLRGHTETIGERLERDLAALRKPLPPPYDACEKVGTRVSSLSLVRYRRNDYSVPTSFGHREVIVRGYVHEVVIACGTEVVARHPRSYEREDFVFDPLHYLALIEQKINALDQAAPLAGWRLPEEFMTLRRLLEARMGKQGKREFVQVLRLMEVFRADEVAAAVRNAIARGAIGFDAVKHLVLCRIERRPPRLDMTVYPYLPQAHVAMTSAKTYLGLLTG
;
A
#
# COMPACT_ATOMS: atom_id res chain seq x y z
N CYS A 1 -20.05 -26.28 17.63
CA CYS A 1 -19.35 -27.57 17.77
C CYS A 1 -18.54 -27.66 19.07
N ARG A 2 -17.72 -26.63 19.45
CA ARG A 2 -16.84 -26.68 20.65
C ARG A 2 -17.59 -26.95 21.96
N LYS A 3 -18.84 -26.46 22.12
CA LYS A 3 -19.65 -26.67 23.34
C LYS A 3 -20.05 -28.14 23.59
N ARG A 4 -20.02 -28.97 22.55
CA ARG A 4 -20.46 -30.38 22.63
C ARG A 4 -19.29 -31.38 22.77
N MET A 5 -18.05 -30.92 22.91
CA MET A 5 -16.91 -31.82 23.00
C MET A 5 -16.89 -32.71 24.23
N SER A 6 -17.47 -32.24 25.35
CA SER A 6 -17.62 -32.97 26.61
C SER A 6 -18.83 -33.92 26.65
N GLU A 7 -19.74 -33.84 25.65
CA GLU A 7 -20.92 -34.72 25.60
C GLU A 7 -20.53 -36.12 25.10
N ARG A 8 -21.33 -37.12 25.51
CA ARG A 8 -21.20 -38.51 25.00
C ARG A 8 -22.33 -38.82 24.06
N LEU A 9 -22.02 -39.47 22.96
CA LEU A 9 -23.04 -39.99 22.04
C LEU A 9 -23.68 -41.24 22.62
N ARG A 10 -24.94 -41.44 22.33
CA ARG A 10 -25.68 -42.62 22.77
C ARG A 10 -24.98 -43.89 22.30
N GLY A 11 -24.72 -44.82 23.24
CA GLY A 11 -24.05 -46.09 22.96
C GLY A 11 -22.50 -46.01 22.92
N HIS A 12 -21.91 -44.85 23.29
CA HIS A 12 -20.46 -44.67 23.36
C HIS A 12 -20.01 -44.33 24.77
N THR A 13 -18.89 -44.90 25.21
CA THR A 13 -18.26 -44.63 26.51
C THR A 13 -17.38 -43.37 26.46
N GLU A 14 -16.83 -43.04 25.32
CA GLU A 14 -15.95 -41.92 25.07
C GLU A 14 -16.72 -40.63 24.76
N THR A 15 -16.16 -39.47 25.11
CA THR A 15 -16.68 -38.16 24.71
C THR A 15 -16.48 -37.89 23.23
N ILE A 16 -17.21 -36.89 22.69
CA ILE A 16 -17.03 -36.42 21.30
C ILE A 16 -15.60 -35.89 21.11
N GLY A 17 -15.01 -35.25 22.13
CA GLY A 17 -13.63 -34.71 22.07
C GLY A 17 -12.59 -35.82 21.94
N GLU A 18 -12.66 -36.87 22.77
CA GLU A 18 -11.73 -38.00 22.73
C GLU A 18 -11.78 -38.73 21.36
N ARG A 19 -12.98 -38.90 20.84
CA ARG A 19 -13.14 -39.50 19.49
C ARG A 19 -12.60 -38.60 18.40
N LEU A 20 -12.81 -37.30 18.50
CA LEU A 20 -12.29 -36.33 17.52
C LEU A 20 -10.77 -36.34 17.45
N GLU A 21 -10.07 -36.48 18.59
CA GLU A 21 -8.57 -36.56 18.58
C GLU A 21 -8.11 -37.78 17.79
N ARG A 22 -8.75 -38.92 17.95
CA ARG A 22 -8.44 -40.12 17.17
C ARG A 22 -8.77 -39.95 15.68
N ASP A 23 -9.90 -39.32 15.36
CA ASP A 23 -10.31 -39.07 13.98
C ASP A 23 -9.37 -38.08 13.29
N LEU A 24 -8.91 -37.03 14.03
CA LEU A 24 -7.91 -36.08 13.53
C LEU A 24 -6.58 -36.74 13.14
N ALA A 25 -6.17 -37.75 13.91
CA ALA A 25 -4.94 -38.52 13.58
C ALA A 25 -5.08 -39.34 12.28
N ALA A 26 -6.30 -39.78 11.96
CA ALA A 26 -6.61 -40.53 10.74
C ALA A 26 -6.88 -39.65 9.51
N LEU A 27 -7.09 -38.33 9.71
CA LEU A 27 -7.32 -37.40 8.60
C LEU A 27 -6.13 -37.35 7.65
N ARG A 28 -6.43 -37.37 6.34
CA ARG A 28 -5.41 -37.21 5.30
C ARG A 28 -4.76 -35.82 5.34
N LYS A 29 -3.44 -35.80 5.36
CA LYS A 29 -2.66 -34.56 5.26
C LYS A 29 -1.78 -34.64 4.01
N PRO A 30 -1.60 -33.51 3.28
CA PRO A 30 -2.22 -32.20 3.49
C PRO A 30 -3.70 -32.17 3.04
N LEU A 31 -4.50 -31.37 3.72
CA LEU A 31 -5.86 -31.04 3.23
C LEU A 31 -5.72 -30.32 1.87
N PRO A 32 -6.63 -30.57 0.91
CA PRO A 32 -6.66 -29.79 -0.32
C PRO A 32 -6.85 -28.30 0.02
N PRO A 33 -6.35 -27.41 -0.83
CA PRO A 33 -6.59 -25.98 -0.63
C PRO A 33 -8.09 -25.71 -0.50
N PRO A 34 -8.50 -24.79 0.39
CA PRO A 34 -9.91 -24.50 0.59
C PRO A 34 -10.53 -24.04 -0.74
N TYR A 35 -11.77 -24.47 -0.99
CA TYR A 35 -12.51 -24.04 -2.16
C TYR A 35 -12.66 -22.50 -2.18
N ASP A 36 -12.34 -21.89 -3.32
CA ASP A 36 -12.47 -20.46 -3.56
C ASP A 36 -13.93 -20.10 -3.82
N ALA A 37 -14.69 -19.87 -2.75
CA ALA A 37 -16.11 -19.58 -2.79
C ALA A 37 -16.39 -18.14 -3.24
N CYS A 38 -16.22 -17.86 -4.53
CA CYS A 38 -16.51 -16.57 -5.14
C CYS A 38 -17.31 -16.72 -6.44
N GLU A 39 -18.10 -15.70 -6.76
CA GLU A 39 -18.67 -15.54 -8.09
C GLU A 39 -17.58 -14.98 -9.02
N LYS A 40 -17.40 -15.61 -10.19
CA LYS A 40 -16.42 -15.16 -11.19
C LYS A 40 -17.14 -14.59 -12.40
N VAL A 41 -16.86 -13.33 -12.73
CA VAL A 41 -17.47 -12.63 -13.87
C VAL A 41 -16.35 -12.02 -14.72
N GLY A 42 -16.30 -12.41 -16.00
CA GLY A 42 -15.44 -11.75 -16.99
C GLY A 42 -16.06 -10.43 -17.43
N THR A 43 -15.28 -9.36 -17.47
CA THR A 43 -15.73 -8.04 -17.89
C THR A 43 -14.55 -7.22 -18.43
N ARG A 44 -14.84 -6.03 -18.93
CA ARG A 44 -13.84 -5.10 -19.48
C ARG A 44 -13.80 -3.82 -18.65
N VAL A 45 -12.59 -3.32 -18.42
CA VAL A 45 -12.37 -2.03 -17.77
C VAL A 45 -12.85 -0.90 -18.66
N SER A 46 -13.62 0.03 -18.12
CA SER A 46 -14.11 1.20 -18.85
C SER A 46 -13.00 2.24 -19.09
N SER A 47 -13.27 3.26 -19.93
CA SER A 47 -12.38 4.41 -20.13
C SER A 47 -12.15 5.24 -18.86
N LEU A 48 -13.02 5.12 -17.88
CA LEU A 48 -12.91 5.77 -16.58
C LEU A 48 -12.15 4.93 -15.54
N SER A 49 -11.54 3.81 -15.98
CA SER A 49 -10.84 2.86 -15.10
C SER A 49 -11.75 2.25 -14.03
N LEU A 50 -12.99 1.95 -14.46
CA LEU A 50 -14.02 1.33 -13.63
C LEU A 50 -14.40 -0.04 -14.18
N VAL A 51 -14.70 -0.94 -13.27
CA VAL A 51 -15.19 -2.29 -13.53
C VAL A 51 -16.55 -2.46 -12.90
N ARG A 52 -17.56 -2.75 -13.72
CA ARG A 52 -18.91 -3.00 -13.23
C ARG A 52 -19.06 -4.42 -12.73
N TYR A 53 -19.46 -4.54 -11.47
CA TYR A 53 -19.83 -5.82 -10.86
C TYR A 53 -21.16 -5.68 -10.14
N ARG A 54 -22.14 -6.50 -10.53
CA ARG A 54 -23.52 -6.38 -10.10
C ARG A 54 -24.08 -5.01 -10.52
N ARG A 55 -24.32 -4.10 -9.58
CA ARG A 55 -24.88 -2.76 -9.84
C ARG A 55 -23.94 -1.63 -9.46
N ASN A 56 -22.70 -1.97 -9.05
CA ASN A 56 -21.74 -1.03 -8.52
C ASN A 56 -20.48 -1.01 -9.38
N ASP A 57 -19.78 0.10 -9.36
CA ASP A 57 -18.57 0.34 -10.15
C ASP A 57 -17.37 0.42 -9.22
N TYR A 58 -16.34 -0.39 -9.52
CA TYR A 58 -15.12 -0.51 -8.71
C TYR A 58 -13.92 -0.02 -9.49
N SER A 59 -13.07 0.79 -8.89
CA SER A 59 -11.92 1.34 -9.56
C SER A 59 -10.78 0.32 -9.72
N VAL A 60 -10.02 0.49 -10.78
CA VAL A 60 -8.74 -0.20 -11.03
C VAL A 60 -7.68 0.82 -11.44
N PRO A 61 -6.38 0.49 -11.32
CA PRO A 61 -5.34 1.39 -11.78
C PRO A 61 -5.54 1.81 -13.23
N THR A 62 -5.31 3.08 -13.54
CA THR A 62 -5.58 3.67 -14.88
C THR A 62 -4.80 2.99 -16.01
N SER A 63 -3.70 2.31 -15.69
CA SER A 63 -2.92 1.51 -16.63
C SER A 63 -3.65 0.29 -17.20
N PHE A 64 -4.74 -0.15 -16.55
CA PHE A 64 -5.56 -1.28 -16.98
C PHE A 64 -6.80 -0.86 -17.79
N GLY A 65 -6.94 0.41 -18.16
CA GLY A 65 -8.03 0.89 -19.00
C GLY A 65 -8.21 0.02 -20.25
N HIS A 66 -9.48 -0.33 -20.56
CA HIS A 66 -9.88 -1.14 -21.72
C HIS A 66 -9.40 -2.60 -21.73
N ARG A 67 -8.72 -3.08 -20.69
CA ARG A 67 -8.30 -4.48 -20.59
C ARG A 67 -9.46 -5.37 -20.13
N GLU A 68 -9.39 -6.63 -20.51
CA GLU A 68 -10.27 -7.67 -19.98
C GLU A 68 -9.79 -8.12 -18.61
N VAL A 69 -10.72 -8.24 -17.67
CA VAL A 69 -10.45 -8.60 -16.28
C VAL A 69 -11.49 -9.60 -15.79
N ILE A 70 -11.11 -10.35 -14.77
CA ILE A 70 -12.01 -11.26 -14.06
C ILE A 70 -12.30 -10.66 -12.70
N VAL A 71 -13.56 -10.43 -12.41
CA VAL A 71 -14.06 -10.04 -11.09
C VAL A 71 -14.38 -11.28 -10.29
N ARG A 72 -13.82 -11.38 -9.08
CA ARG A 72 -14.13 -12.39 -8.07
C ARG A 72 -14.91 -11.72 -6.96
N GLY A 73 -16.22 -11.96 -6.92
CA GLY A 73 -17.10 -11.39 -5.90
C GLY A 73 -17.22 -12.31 -4.70
N TYR A 74 -16.63 -11.92 -3.60
CA TYR A 74 -16.77 -12.58 -2.29
C TYR A 74 -17.89 -11.92 -1.46
N VAL A 75 -18.16 -12.43 -0.28
CA VAL A 75 -19.17 -11.85 0.61
C VAL A 75 -18.79 -10.44 1.08
N HIS A 76 -17.54 -10.22 1.43
CA HIS A 76 -17.10 -8.95 2.01
C HIS A 76 -16.18 -8.13 1.10
N GLU A 77 -15.64 -8.72 0.03
CA GLU A 77 -14.74 -8.05 -0.88
C GLU A 77 -15.02 -8.36 -2.34
N VAL A 78 -14.56 -7.48 -3.21
CA VAL A 78 -14.48 -7.65 -4.65
C VAL A 78 -13.02 -7.60 -5.05
N VAL A 79 -12.54 -8.68 -5.68
CA VAL A 79 -11.15 -8.78 -6.16
C VAL A 79 -11.17 -8.78 -7.67
N ILE A 80 -10.39 -7.89 -8.27
CA ILE A 80 -10.29 -7.74 -9.72
C ILE A 80 -8.92 -8.22 -10.16
N ALA A 81 -8.87 -9.12 -11.14
CA ALA A 81 -7.64 -9.70 -11.66
C ALA A 81 -7.55 -9.56 -13.19
N CYS A 82 -6.36 -9.25 -13.68
CA CYS A 82 -6.01 -9.26 -15.09
C CYS A 82 -5.05 -10.43 -15.36
N GLY A 83 -5.53 -11.48 -16.01
CA GLY A 83 -4.78 -12.73 -16.09
C GLY A 83 -4.55 -13.34 -14.70
N THR A 84 -3.29 -13.53 -14.32
CA THR A 84 -2.89 -14.07 -12.99
C THR A 84 -2.68 -12.98 -11.94
N GLU A 85 -2.58 -11.72 -12.36
CA GLU A 85 -2.29 -10.58 -11.48
C GLU A 85 -3.58 -10.04 -10.85
N VAL A 86 -3.56 -9.87 -9.52
CA VAL A 86 -4.62 -9.16 -8.80
C VAL A 86 -4.32 -7.67 -8.89
N VAL A 87 -5.17 -6.92 -9.59
CA VAL A 87 -4.97 -5.49 -9.87
C VAL A 87 -5.69 -4.57 -8.89
N ALA A 88 -6.77 -5.05 -8.26
CA ALA A 88 -7.49 -4.29 -7.25
C ALA A 88 -8.23 -5.19 -6.26
N ARG A 89 -8.39 -4.67 -5.02
CA ARG A 89 -9.25 -5.24 -3.97
C ARG A 89 -10.06 -4.14 -3.34
N HIS A 90 -11.35 -4.34 -3.24
CA HIS A 90 -12.27 -3.37 -2.66
C HIS A 90 -13.20 -4.04 -1.64
N PRO A 91 -13.66 -3.32 -0.60
CA PRO A 91 -14.80 -3.76 0.17
C PRO A 91 -16.01 -3.88 -0.76
N ARG A 92 -16.78 -4.94 -0.62
CA ARG A 92 -17.98 -5.12 -1.43
C ARG A 92 -19.08 -4.17 -0.97
N SER A 93 -19.57 -3.34 -1.89
CA SER A 93 -20.77 -2.54 -1.67
C SER A 93 -22.02 -3.34 -2.03
N TYR A 94 -23.05 -3.25 -1.20
CA TYR A 94 -24.39 -3.79 -1.42
C TYR A 94 -25.41 -2.70 -1.77
N GLU A 95 -24.93 -1.45 -1.86
CA GLU A 95 -25.73 -0.33 -2.35
C GLU A 95 -26.07 -0.48 -3.84
N ARG A 96 -26.81 0.48 -4.39
CA ARG A 96 -27.13 0.52 -5.80
C ARG A 96 -26.45 1.70 -6.45
N GLU A 97 -25.82 1.45 -7.60
CA GLU A 97 -25.14 2.48 -8.40
C GLU A 97 -24.04 3.23 -7.63
N ASP A 98 -23.41 2.50 -6.69
CA ASP A 98 -22.33 3.00 -5.89
C ASP A 98 -21.00 2.96 -6.66
N PHE A 99 -20.12 3.92 -6.38
CA PHE A 99 -18.77 4.02 -6.91
C PHE A 99 -17.77 3.79 -5.79
N VAL A 100 -17.10 2.65 -5.82
CA VAL A 100 -16.06 2.30 -4.85
C VAL A 100 -14.70 2.65 -5.43
N PHE A 101 -14.17 3.80 -5.04
CA PHE A 101 -12.89 4.29 -5.49
C PHE A 101 -11.74 3.93 -4.54
N ASP A 102 -10.60 3.56 -5.12
CA ASP A 102 -9.30 3.68 -4.47
C ASP A 102 -8.60 4.90 -5.10
N PRO A 103 -8.32 5.96 -4.32
CA PRO A 103 -7.65 7.16 -4.81
C PRO A 103 -6.30 6.89 -5.47
N LEU A 104 -5.55 5.88 -4.99
CA LEU A 104 -4.23 5.52 -5.53
C LEU A 104 -4.30 5.14 -7.01
N HIS A 105 -5.40 4.55 -7.46
CA HIS A 105 -5.57 4.15 -8.85
C HIS A 105 -5.52 5.31 -9.86
N TYR A 106 -5.78 6.54 -9.42
CA TYR A 106 -5.90 7.72 -10.28
C TYR A 106 -4.73 8.70 -10.14
N LEU A 107 -3.84 8.52 -9.17
CA LEU A 107 -2.77 9.49 -8.89
C LEU A 107 -1.85 9.71 -10.09
N ALA A 108 -1.51 8.65 -10.85
CA ALA A 108 -0.68 8.77 -12.05
C ALA A 108 -1.33 9.67 -13.11
N LEU A 109 -2.65 9.58 -13.29
CA LEU A 109 -3.40 10.44 -14.21
C LEU A 109 -3.50 11.88 -13.68
N ILE A 110 -3.72 12.04 -12.37
CA ILE A 110 -3.80 13.36 -11.72
C ILE A 110 -2.46 14.09 -11.79
N GLU A 111 -1.33 13.38 -11.65
CA GLU A 111 -0.01 13.98 -11.82
C GLU A 111 0.17 14.60 -13.22
N GLN A 112 -0.34 13.94 -14.26
CA GLN A 112 -0.34 14.49 -15.62
C GLN A 112 -1.31 15.67 -15.76
N LYS A 113 -2.51 15.55 -15.15
CA LYS A 113 -3.60 16.53 -15.21
C LYS A 113 -3.79 17.22 -13.87
N ILE A 114 -2.76 17.93 -13.41
CA ILE A 114 -2.67 18.45 -12.04
C ILE A 114 -3.84 19.37 -11.63
N ASN A 115 -4.49 20.01 -12.59
CA ASN A 115 -5.66 20.84 -12.32
C ASN A 115 -6.87 20.01 -11.83
N ALA A 116 -6.88 18.70 -12.03
CA ALA A 116 -7.92 17.79 -11.56
C ALA A 116 -7.78 17.46 -10.06
N LEU A 117 -6.64 17.76 -9.42
CA LEU A 117 -6.35 17.38 -8.03
C LEU A 117 -7.45 17.81 -7.05
N ASP A 118 -8.02 18.99 -7.25
CA ASP A 118 -9.01 19.57 -6.33
C ASP A 118 -10.47 19.16 -6.63
N GLN A 119 -10.71 18.52 -7.80
CA GLN A 119 -12.07 18.25 -8.30
C GLN A 119 -12.30 16.76 -8.65
N ALA A 120 -11.26 15.92 -8.52
CA ALA A 120 -11.36 14.53 -8.91
C ALA A 120 -12.28 13.75 -7.94
N ALA A 121 -13.38 13.22 -8.44
CA ALA A 121 -14.31 12.41 -7.66
C ALA A 121 -13.63 11.25 -6.91
N PRO A 122 -12.63 10.54 -7.47
CA PRO A 122 -11.92 9.50 -6.74
C PRO A 122 -11.16 9.97 -5.49
N LEU A 123 -10.83 11.26 -5.40
CA LEU A 123 -10.18 11.86 -4.22
C LEU A 123 -11.18 12.45 -3.22
N ALA A 124 -12.45 12.55 -3.61
CA ALA A 124 -13.49 13.08 -2.74
C ALA A 124 -13.67 12.16 -1.52
N GLY A 125 -13.56 12.73 -0.33
CA GLY A 125 -13.67 11.95 0.92
C GLY A 125 -12.44 11.15 1.32
N TRP A 126 -11.35 11.21 0.58
CA TRP A 126 -10.10 10.58 0.99
C TRP A 126 -9.52 11.27 2.22
N ARG A 127 -9.57 10.58 3.35
CA ARG A 127 -9.08 11.09 4.64
C ARG A 127 -7.58 10.85 4.76
N LEU A 128 -6.80 11.84 4.36
CA LEU A 128 -5.36 11.85 4.61
C LEU A 128 -5.06 12.39 6.01
N PRO A 129 -4.01 11.87 6.69
CA PRO A 129 -3.49 12.46 7.91
C PRO A 129 -3.13 13.95 7.73
N GLU A 130 -3.21 14.73 8.82
CA GLU A 130 -3.06 16.19 8.79
C GLU A 130 -1.69 16.63 8.24
N GLU A 131 -0.65 15.87 8.46
CA GLU A 131 0.68 16.12 7.93
C GLU A 131 0.73 16.23 6.40
N PHE A 132 -0.09 15.46 5.68
CA PHE A 132 -0.17 15.59 4.22
C PHE A 132 -0.80 16.91 3.80
N MET A 133 -1.81 17.37 4.51
CA MET A 133 -2.45 18.66 4.22
C MET A 133 -1.50 19.82 4.53
N THR A 134 -0.71 19.70 5.58
CA THR A 134 0.34 20.66 5.93
C THR A 134 1.43 20.69 4.86
N LEU A 135 1.93 19.51 4.44
CA LEU A 135 2.90 19.40 3.36
C LEU A 135 2.37 20.04 2.07
N ARG A 136 1.11 19.77 1.70
CA ARG A 136 0.48 20.34 0.53
C ARG A 136 0.50 21.87 0.56
N ARG A 137 0.08 22.48 1.67
CA ARG A 137 0.07 23.93 1.84
C ARG A 137 1.47 24.53 1.69
N LEU A 138 2.47 23.90 2.29
CA LEU A 138 3.85 24.37 2.21
C LEU A 138 4.41 24.26 0.78
N LEU A 139 4.14 23.17 0.07
CA LEU A 139 4.57 22.96 -1.32
C LEU A 139 3.88 23.94 -2.26
N GLU A 140 2.56 24.13 -2.12
CA GLU A 140 1.80 25.09 -2.94
C GLU A 140 2.24 26.53 -2.68
N ALA A 141 2.50 26.92 -1.43
CA ALA A 141 2.99 28.24 -1.08
C ALA A 141 4.38 28.52 -1.66
N ARG A 142 5.26 27.52 -1.70
CA ARG A 142 6.63 27.66 -2.18
C ARG A 142 6.76 27.60 -3.71
N MET A 143 6.01 26.70 -4.37
CA MET A 143 6.22 26.35 -5.77
C MET A 143 4.94 26.40 -6.62
N GLY A 144 3.81 26.82 -6.08
CA GLY A 144 2.55 26.95 -6.81
C GLY A 144 2.13 25.64 -7.48
N LYS A 145 1.92 25.67 -8.77
CA LYS A 145 1.49 24.49 -9.57
C LYS A 145 2.48 23.32 -9.52
N GLN A 146 3.78 23.61 -9.47
CA GLN A 146 4.81 22.58 -9.34
C GLN A 146 4.69 21.91 -7.95
N GLY A 147 4.39 22.67 -6.90
CA GLY A 147 4.15 22.12 -5.57
C GLY A 147 2.98 21.16 -5.51
N LYS A 148 1.89 21.43 -6.24
CA LYS A 148 0.79 20.46 -6.39
C LYS A 148 1.27 19.14 -7.03
N ARG A 149 2.13 19.22 -8.05
CA ARG A 149 2.68 18.02 -8.71
C ARG A 149 3.56 17.22 -7.77
N GLU A 150 4.46 17.88 -7.04
CA GLU A 150 5.29 17.20 -6.04
C GLU A 150 4.46 16.58 -4.92
N PHE A 151 3.39 17.24 -4.49
CA PHE A 151 2.46 16.65 -3.53
C PHE A 151 1.84 15.35 -4.06
N VAL A 152 1.38 15.33 -5.31
CA VAL A 152 0.85 14.10 -5.93
C VAL A 152 1.93 13.02 -6.01
N GLN A 153 3.18 13.37 -6.34
CA GLN A 153 4.30 12.43 -6.33
C GLN A 153 4.55 11.83 -4.93
N VAL A 154 4.43 12.65 -3.87
CA VAL A 154 4.50 12.14 -2.50
C VAL A 154 3.36 11.17 -2.19
N LEU A 155 2.12 11.48 -2.62
CA LEU A 155 0.99 10.56 -2.47
C LEU A 155 1.24 9.23 -3.22
N ARG A 156 1.86 9.29 -4.40
CA ARG A 156 2.21 8.10 -5.18
C ARG A 156 3.23 7.18 -4.51
N LEU A 157 3.98 7.66 -3.53
CA LEU A 157 4.81 6.76 -2.72
C LEU A 157 3.97 5.69 -2.01
N MET A 158 2.69 5.96 -1.72
CA MET A 158 1.78 4.98 -1.13
C MET A 158 1.35 3.86 -2.11
N GLU A 159 1.65 3.98 -3.41
CA GLU A 159 1.49 2.88 -4.38
C GLU A 159 2.49 1.73 -4.10
N VAL A 160 3.62 2.03 -3.45
CA VAL A 160 4.73 1.09 -3.21
C VAL A 160 4.99 0.87 -1.72
N PHE A 161 4.86 1.92 -0.92
CA PHE A 161 5.18 1.93 0.50
C PHE A 161 3.92 2.02 1.35
N ARG A 162 3.99 1.53 2.57
CA ARG A 162 2.88 1.62 3.51
C ARG A 162 2.57 3.08 3.86
N ALA A 163 1.29 3.40 3.95
CA ALA A 163 0.83 4.77 4.23
C ALA A 163 1.38 5.34 5.55
N ASP A 164 1.54 4.50 6.59
CA ASP A 164 2.12 4.88 7.87
C ASP A 164 3.60 5.28 7.77
N GLU A 165 4.38 4.58 6.92
CA GLU A 165 5.78 4.90 6.67
C GLU A 165 5.94 6.21 5.90
N VAL A 166 5.09 6.41 4.88
CA VAL A 166 5.08 7.66 4.12
C VAL A 166 4.67 8.83 5.03
N ALA A 167 3.64 8.67 5.84
CA ALA A 167 3.19 9.68 6.80
C ALA A 167 4.29 10.07 7.79
N ALA A 168 5.02 9.08 8.32
CA ALA A 168 6.14 9.33 9.22
C ALA A 168 7.30 10.06 8.53
N ALA A 169 7.57 9.75 7.26
CA ALA A 169 8.58 10.47 6.46
C ALA A 169 8.14 11.91 6.19
N VAL A 170 6.87 12.14 5.87
CA VAL A 170 6.30 13.49 5.69
C VAL A 170 6.45 14.32 6.96
N ARG A 171 6.10 13.79 8.15
CA ARG A 171 6.33 14.49 9.42
C ARG A 171 7.80 14.88 9.62
N ASN A 172 8.72 13.96 9.35
CA ASN A 172 10.16 14.21 9.44
C ASN A 172 10.63 15.29 8.43
N ALA A 173 10.11 15.26 7.21
CA ALA A 173 10.43 16.23 6.17
C ALA A 173 9.99 17.64 6.59
N ILE A 174 8.78 17.78 7.10
CA ILE A 174 8.24 19.06 7.62
C ILE A 174 9.11 19.56 8.78
N ALA A 175 9.40 18.72 9.76
CA ALA A 175 10.22 19.08 10.93
C ALA A 175 11.63 19.57 10.55
N ARG A 176 12.18 19.08 9.44
CA ARG A 176 13.51 19.46 8.92
C ARG A 176 13.47 20.58 7.89
N GLY A 177 12.30 21.06 7.49
CA GLY A 177 12.14 22.04 6.41
C GLY A 177 12.49 21.51 5.01
N ALA A 178 12.69 20.20 4.86
CA ALA A 178 13.07 19.54 3.61
C ALA A 178 11.82 18.91 2.95
N ILE A 179 10.92 19.75 2.45
CA ILE A 179 9.55 19.35 2.05
C ILE A 179 9.41 18.80 0.62
N GLY A 180 10.46 18.86 -0.23
CA GLY A 180 10.41 18.37 -1.61
C GLY A 180 10.19 16.86 -1.73
N PHE A 181 9.67 16.41 -2.88
CA PHE A 181 9.42 14.99 -3.16
C PHE A 181 10.65 14.12 -2.93
N ASP A 182 11.83 14.53 -3.44
CA ASP A 182 13.06 13.73 -3.30
C ASP A 182 13.48 13.58 -1.83
N ALA A 183 13.29 14.62 -1.03
CA ALA A 183 13.58 14.56 0.41
C ALA A 183 12.65 13.59 1.13
N VAL A 184 11.35 13.65 0.86
CA VAL A 184 10.36 12.72 1.44
C VAL A 184 10.66 11.29 1.01
N LYS A 185 10.91 11.05 -0.29
CA LYS A 185 11.28 9.74 -0.83
C LYS A 185 12.52 9.18 -0.15
N HIS A 186 13.57 10.00 -0.02
CA HIS A 186 14.79 9.59 0.69
C HIS A 186 14.52 9.22 2.14
N LEU A 187 13.69 10.00 2.85
CA LEU A 187 13.32 9.70 4.24
C LEU A 187 12.50 8.40 4.36
N VAL A 188 11.62 8.09 3.40
CA VAL A 188 10.91 6.80 3.34
C VAL A 188 11.91 5.66 3.18
N LEU A 189 12.84 5.77 2.22
CA LEU A 189 13.85 4.74 1.97
C LEU A 189 14.75 4.53 3.20
N CYS A 190 15.22 5.60 3.85
CA CYS A 190 16.02 5.51 5.06
C CYS A 190 15.32 4.83 6.24
N ARG A 191 13.97 4.85 6.27
CA ARG A 191 13.20 4.18 7.31
C ARG A 191 13.06 2.68 7.04
N ILE A 192 12.92 2.31 5.77
CA ILE A 192 12.66 0.93 5.34
C ILE A 192 13.97 0.15 5.19
N GLU A 193 14.98 0.78 4.59
CA GLU A 193 16.31 0.22 4.52
C GLU A 193 16.94 0.25 5.91
N ARG A 194 16.86 -0.89 6.59
CA ARG A 194 17.69 -1.10 7.78
C ARG A 194 19.14 -0.97 7.31
N ARG A 195 19.82 0.12 7.69
CA ARG A 195 21.27 0.19 7.47
C ARG A 195 21.88 -1.10 8.01
N PRO A 196 22.66 -1.83 7.21
CA PRO A 196 23.38 -2.97 7.73
C PRO A 196 24.17 -2.49 8.96
N PRO A 197 24.27 -3.30 10.01
CA PRO A 197 25.05 -2.92 11.17
C PRO A 197 26.43 -2.49 10.67
N ARG A 198 26.95 -1.38 11.21
CA ARG A 198 28.30 -0.92 10.84
C ARG A 198 29.24 -2.10 10.95
N LEU A 199 29.99 -2.34 9.89
CA LEU A 199 30.98 -3.41 9.89
C LEU A 199 31.88 -3.23 11.11
N ASP A 200 31.93 -4.24 11.98
CA ASP A 200 32.84 -4.21 13.11
C ASP A 200 34.26 -4.42 12.59
N MET A 201 35.00 -3.32 12.47
CA MET A 201 36.36 -3.33 11.96
C MET A 201 37.33 -4.13 12.84
N THR A 202 36.98 -4.41 14.09
CA THR A 202 37.80 -5.21 14.99
C THR A 202 37.90 -6.68 14.55
N VAL A 203 36.92 -7.17 13.80
CA VAL A 203 36.91 -8.51 13.19
C VAL A 203 37.91 -8.62 12.02
N TYR A 204 38.39 -7.49 11.50
CA TYR A 204 39.28 -7.45 10.32
C TYR A 204 40.63 -6.75 10.66
N PRO A 205 41.48 -7.36 11.49
CA PRO A 205 42.72 -6.70 12.00
C PRO A 205 43.76 -6.40 10.90
N TYR A 206 43.59 -6.98 9.69
CA TYR A 206 44.51 -6.77 8.56
C TYR A 206 44.10 -5.64 7.63
N LEU A 207 42.89 -5.04 7.83
CA LEU A 207 42.50 -3.89 7.02
C LEU A 207 43.28 -2.65 7.52
N PRO A 208 43.93 -1.92 6.62
CA PRO A 208 44.63 -0.69 6.98
C PRO A 208 43.58 0.31 7.52
N GLN A 209 43.89 0.92 8.66
CA GLN A 209 43.09 2.02 9.21
C GLN A 209 43.30 3.24 8.31
N ALA A 210 42.41 3.43 7.33
CA ALA A 210 42.41 4.62 6.52
C ALA A 210 41.73 5.77 7.29
N HIS A 211 42.55 6.71 7.75
CA HIS A 211 42.05 7.99 8.27
C HIS A 211 41.77 8.91 7.09
N VAL A 212 40.50 9.01 6.68
CA VAL A 212 40.07 10.04 5.76
C VAL A 212 39.91 11.32 6.56
N ALA A 213 40.77 12.31 6.30
CA ALA A 213 40.65 13.63 6.88
C ALA A 213 39.30 14.23 6.51
N MET A 214 38.48 14.52 7.52
CA MET A 214 37.18 15.18 7.26
C MET A 214 37.45 16.61 6.75
N THR A 215 37.11 16.87 5.52
CA THR A 215 37.14 18.23 4.96
C THR A 215 36.14 19.12 5.70
N SER A 216 36.62 20.19 6.30
CA SER A 216 35.75 21.18 6.94
C SER A 216 35.19 22.15 5.88
N ALA A 217 33.90 22.53 6.03
CA ALA A 217 33.31 23.55 5.15
C ALA A 217 34.13 24.86 5.15
N LYS A 218 34.90 25.14 6.22
CA LYS A 218 35.80 26.29 6.29
C LYS A 218 36.93 26.25 5.25
N THR A 219 37.34 25.06 4.82
CA THR A 219 38.38 24.90 3.76
C THR A 219 37.93 25.41 2.41
N TYR A 220 36.60 25.47 2.18
CA TYR A 220 36.01 25.95 0.93
C TYR A 220 35.59 27.42 0.95
N LEU A 221 35.62 28.08 2.10
CA LEU A 221 35.26 29.52 2.22
C LEU A 221 36.22 30.42 1.40
N GLY A 222 37.47 30.01 1.18
CA GLY A 222 38.41 30.72 0.33
C GLY A 222 38.03 30.75 -1.16
N LEU A 223 37.12 29.87 -1.61
CA LEU A 223 36.64 29.86 -3.00
C LEU A 223 35.51 30.85 -3.25
N LEU A 224 34.95 31.46 -2.18
CA LEU A 224 33.86 32.43 -2.26
C LEU A 224 34.36 33.88 -2.26
N THR A 225 35.67 34.10 -2.07
CA THR A 225 36.29 35.44 -1.98
C THR A 225 37.20 35.77 -3.16
N GLY A 226 37.07 34.98 -4.27
CA GLY A 226 37.77 35.23 -5.55
C GLY A 226 36.89 35.92 -6.58
#